data_61d31bbed6ef921e94d32f6c6dbadfdb
#
_entry.id   61d31bbed6ef921e94d32f6c6dbadfdb
#
_cell.length_a   1.000
_cell.length_b   1.000
_cell.length_c   1.000
_cell.angle_alpha   90.00
_cell.angle_beta   90.00
_cell.angle_gamma   90.00
#
_symmetry.space_group_name_H-M   'P 1'
#
loop_
_entity.id
_entity.type
_entity.pdbx_description
1 polymer ?
#
loop_
_entity_poly.entity_id
_entity_poly.type
_entity_poly.pdbx_seq_one_letter_code
_entity_poly.pdbx_strand_id
1 'polypeptide(L)'
;MGDAIQQIFPLGLHWPTADPFLFCAHHRDLYPKGNSAFGPDAPLSGRQIGSDFTLKDGWRMYHGDRVPGFPSHPHRGFETITAVQEGFVDHADSMRAAGRYSAGDTQWM
;
A
#
# COMPACT_ATOMS: atom_id res chain seq x y z
N MET A 1 27.53 19.18 19.29
CA MET A 1 26.84 18.52 18.14
C MET A 1 25.45 18.11 18.63
N GLY A 2 24.41 18.54 17.94
CA GLY A 2 23.07 18.08 18.23
C GLY A 2 22.93 16.59 17.83
N ASP A 3 22.04 15.87 18.51
CA ASP A 3 21.76 14.49 18.18
C ASP A 3 21.22 14.40 16.73
N ALA A 4 21.78 13.49 15.95
CA ALA A 4 21.32 13.25 14.57
C ALA A 4 19.89 12.68 14.54
N ILE A 5 19.44 12.08 15.63
CA ILE A 5 18.08 11.54 15.79
C ILE A 5 17.26 12.56 16.57
N GLN A 6 16.25 13.13 15.91
CA GLN A 6 15.36 14.10 16.54
C GLN A 6 14.15 13.44 17.21
N GLN A 7 13.69 12.33 16.66
CA GLN A 7 12.51 11.65 17.16
C GLN A 7 12.53 10.16 16.80
N ILE A 8 12.01 9.33 17.68
CA ILE A 8 11.75 7.91 17.47
C ILE A 8 10.31 7.63 17.87
N PHE A 9 9.56 6.94 17.01
CA PHE A 9 8.19 6.51 17.31
C PHE A 9 7.91 5.13 16.70
N PRO A 10 6.99 4.34 17.29
CA PRO A 10 6.60 3.07 16.74
C PRO A 10 5.86 3.26 15.41
N LEU A 11 6.13 2.37 14.44
CA LEU A 11 5.48 2.40 13.14
C LEU A 11 4.09 1.76 13.21
N GLY A 12 3.07 2.54 12.88
CA GLY A 12 1.73 2.06 12.60
C GLY A 12 1.42 2.07 11.11
N LEU A 13 0.15 2.00 10.74
CA LEU A 13 -0.28 2.12 9.35
C LEU A 13 0.06 3.52 8.80
N HIS A 14 -0.18 4.57 9.57
CA HIS A 14 0.11 5.95 9.22
C HIS A 14 1.27 6.48 10.05
N TRP A 15 2.20 7.16 9.41
CA TRP A 15 3.37 7.74 10.04
C TRP A 15 3.23 9.26 10.17
N PRO A 16 3.71 9.86 11.25
CA PRO A 16 3.95 11.30 11.29
C PRO A 16 4.93 11.68 10.18
N THR A 17 4.63 12.75 9.46
CA THR A 17 5.45 13.27 8.38
C THR A 17 5.83 14.73 8.64
N ALA A 18 6.90 15.17 7.99
CA ALA A 18 7.34 16.58 7.95
C ALA A 18 7.35 17.01 6.48
N ASP A 19 7.27 18.34 6.25
CA ASP A 19 7.37 18.89 4.92
C ASP A 19 8.59 18.34 4.14
N PRO A 20 8.44 18.03 2.86
CA PRO A 20 7.27 18.24 2.00
C PRO A 20 6.28 17.04 1.98
N PHE A 21 6.42 16.07 2.84
CA PHE A 21 5.57 14.88 2.85
C PHE A 21 4.25 15.16 3.56
N LEU A 22 3.15 15.03 2.84
CA LEU A 22 1.81 15.21 3.39
C LEU A 22 1.32 14.00 4.18
N PHE A 23 1.77 12.82 3.78
CA PHE A 23 1.25 11.56 4.27
C PHE A 23 2.23 10.42 4.01
N CYS A 24 2.34 9.50 4.93
CA CYS A 24 3.06 8.25 4.74
C CYS A 24 2.27 7.09 5.35
N ALA A 25 2.19 5.99 4.64
CA ALA A 25 1.57 4.77 5.13
C ALA A 25 2.53 3.59 5.02
N HIS A 26 2.53 2.74 6.04
CA HIS A 26 3.28 1.49 6.03
C HIS A 26 2.31 0.32 5.89
N HIS A 27 2.54 -0.48 4.86
CA HIS A 27 1.77 -1.68 4.59
C HIS A 27 2.63 -2.92 4.87
N ARG A 28 2.12 -3.79 5.71
CA ARG A 28 2.64 -5.13 5.88
C ARG A 28 1.45 -6.09 5.87
N ASP A 29 1.06 -6.46 4.65
CA ASP A 29 -0.12 -7.25 4.42
C ASP A 29 0.26 -8.58 3.75
N LEU A 30 -0.18 -9.69 4.33
CA LEU A 30 0.07 -11.04 3.81
C LEU A 30 -1.09 -11.45 2.89
N TYR A 31 -1.16 -10.82 1.72
CA TYR A 31 -2.22 -11.07 0.77
C TYR A 31 -2.25 -12.52 0.30
N PRO A 32 -3.45 -13.14 0.23
CA PRO A 32 -3.62 -14.45 -0.38
C PRO A 32 -3.32 -14.39 -1.89
N LYS A 33 -3.21 -15.55 -2.51
CA LYS A 33 -3.12 -15.63 -3.97
C LYS A 33 -4.32 -14.97 -4.62
N GLY A 34 -4.13 -14.44 -5.82
CA GLY A 34 -5.22 -13.96 -6.65
C GLY A 34 -6.01 -15.10 -7.29
N ASN A 35 -7.30 -14.88 -7.50
CA ASN A 35 -8.18 -15.77 -8.27
C ASN A 35 -8.39 -15.25 -9.70
N SER A 36 -9.08 -16.02 -10.54
CA SER A 36 -9.35 -15.66 -11.93
C SER A 36 -10.26 -14.45 -12.13
N ALA A 37 -10.93 -13.99 -11.07
CA ALA A 37 -11.79 -12.81 -11.08
C ALA A 37 -11.05 -11.53 -10.58
N PHE A 38 -9.72 -11.57 -10.50
CA PHE A 38 -8.88 -10.48 -9.99
C PHE A 38 -9.14 -10.13 -8.51
N GLY A 39 -9.63 -11.08 -7.75
CA GLY A 39 -9.82 -10.96 -6.32
C GLY A 39 -8.92 -11.91 -5.54
N PRO A 40 -8.96 -11.85 -4.21
CA PRO A 40 -8.22 -12.77 -3.36
C PRO A 40 -8.85 -14.17 -3.39
N ASP A 41 -8.00 -15.19 -3.43
CA ASP A 41 -8.42 -16.59 -3.28
C ASP A 41 -8.51 -16.93 -1.78
N ALA A 42 -9.45 -16.28 -1.12
CA ALA A 42 -9.70 -16.43 0.31
C ALA A 42 -11.13 -16.03 0.68
N PRO A 43 -11.68 -16.52 1.81
CA PRO A 43 -12.98 -16.09 2.30
C PRO A 43 -13.02 -14.59 2.61
N LEU A 44 -14.05 -13.90 2.15
CA LEU A 44 -14.28 -12.48 2.43
C LEU A 44 -15.29 -12.23 3.55
N SER A 45 -15.89 -13.29 4.09
CA SER A 45 -16.88 -13.19 5.15
C SER A 45 -16.29 -12.50 6.41
N GLY A 46 -17.08 -11.62 7.01
CA GLY A 46 -16.68 -10.88 8.20
C GLY A 46 -15.71 -9.71 7.93
N ARG A 47 -15.50 -9.34 6.65
CA ARG A 47 -14.74 -8.14 6.26
C ARG A 47 -15.67 -7.01 5.88
N GLN A 48 -15.30 -5.79 6.21
CA GLN A 48 -15.95 -4.58 5.74
C GLN A 48 -15.29 -4.13 4.43
N ILE A 49 -15.52 -4.84 3.35
CA ILE A 49 -14.87 -4.59 2.06
C ILE A 49 -15.04 -3.14 1.63
N GLY A 50 -13.93 -2.51 1.23
CA GLY A 50 -13.86 -1.08 0.92
C GLY A 50 -13.53 -0.18 2.11
N SER A 51 -13.61 -0.68 3.35
CA SER A 51 -13.21 0.03 4.56
C SER A 51 -12.61 -0.89 5.63
N ASP A 52 -12.07 -2.01 5.20
CA ASP A 52 -11.51 -3.03 6.10
C ASP A 52 -10.06 -2.71 6.47
N PHE A 53 -9.88 -2.12 7.65
CA PHE A 53 -8.59 -1.79 8.24
C PHE A 53 -8.15 -2.76 9.35
N THR A 54 -8.92 -3.80 9.61
CA THR A 54 -8.75 -4.63 10.83
C THR A 54 -7.58 -5.59 10.79
N LEU A 55 -6.91 -5.76 9.66
CA LEU A 55 -5.82 -6.72 9.47
C LEU A 55 -6.25 -8.16 9.76
N LYS A 56 -7.52 -8.49 9.54
CA LYS A 56 -8.04 -9.85 9.68
C LYS A 56 -7.26 -10.80 8.78
N ASP A 57 -6.82 -11.93 9.32
CA ASP A 57 -6.01 -12.92 8.62
C ASP A 57 -4.69 -12.36 8.05
N GLY A 58 -4.21 -11.23 8.57
CA GLY A 58 -2.95 -10.62 8.19
C GLY A 58 -2.99 -9.72 6.94
N TRP A 59 -4.15 -9.34 6.44
CA TRP A 59 -4.30 -8.49 5.26
C TRP A 59 -5.56 -7.64 5.29
N ARG A 60 -5.62 -6.61 4.44
CA ARG A 60 -6.69 -5.59 4.43
C ARG A 60 -7.30 -5.42 3.05
N MET A 61 -8.58 -5.03 3.00
CA MET A 61 -9.29 -4.62 1.78
C MET A 61 -10.01 -3.29 2.03
N TYR A 62 -9.27 -2.20 2.24
CA TYR A 62 -9.86 -0.91 2.60
C TYR A 62 -10.17 0.00 1.40
N HIS A 63 -9.67 -0.30 0.20
CA HIS A 63 -9.88 0.53 -0.98
C HIS A 63 -10.70 -0.12 -2.10
N GLY A 64 -10.82 -1.40 -2.16
CA GLY A 64 -11.49 -2.08 -3.26
C GLY A 64 -12.37 -3.22 -2.81
N ASP A 65 -13.25 -3.61 -3.71
CA ASP A 65 -14.17 -4.74 -3.52
C ASP A 65 -13.69 -6.02 -4.21
N ARG A 66 -12.69 -5.93 -5.08
CA ARG A 66 -12.17 -7.06 -5.87
C ARG A 66 -10.71 -7.38 -5.62
N VAL A 67 -9.87 -6.35 -5.56
CA VAL A 67 -8.42 -6.52 -5.38
C VAL A 67 -7.97 -5.94 -4.06
N PRO A 68 -7.12 -6.64 -3.30
CA PRO A 68 -6.38 -6.01 -2.22
C PRO A 68 -5.46 -4.94 -2.80
N GLY A 69 -5.35 -3.79 -2.15
CA GLY A 69 -4.53 -2.69 -2.62
C GLY A 69 -5.37 -1.54 -3.18
N PHE A 70 -4.89 -0.90 -4.24
CA PHE A 70 -5.52 0.29 -4.81
C PHE A 70 -6.09 0.01 -6.18
N PRO A 71 -7.42 0.06 -6.37
CA PRO A 71 -8.03 0.13 -7.69
C PRO A 71 -7.58 1.38 -8.44
N SER A 72 -7.81 1.41 -9.76
CA SER A 72 -7.53 2.59 -10.58
C SER A 72 -8.12 3.86 -9.97
N HIS A 73 -7.29 4.86 -9.79
CA HIS A 73 -7.66 6.16 -9.22
C HIS A 73 -6.79 7.26 -9.84
N PRO A 74 -7.27 8.51 -9.91
CA PRO A 74 -6.49 9.60 -10.49
C PRO A 74 -5.39 10.08 -9.53
N HIS A 75 -4.23 10.43 -10.10
CA HIS A 75 -3.20 11.25 -9.45
C HIS A 75 -3.26 12.66 -10.03
N ARG A 76 -3.62 13.63 -9.22
CA ARG A 76 -3.82 15.00 -9.67
C ARG A 76 -3.28 15.98 -8.63
N GLY A 77 -2.17 16.63 -8.97
CA GLY A 77 -1.53 17.64 -8.13
C GLY A 77 -0.74 17.09 -6.94
N PHE A 78 -0.41 15.79 -6.93
CA PHE A 78 0.45 15.17 -5.93
C PHE A 78 1.27 14.04 -6.56
N GLU A 79 2.33 13.69 -5.90
CA GLU A 79 3.20 12.58 -6.26
C GLU A 79 3.21 11.53 -5.16
N THR A 80 3.45 10.27 -5.53
CA THR A 80 3.64 9.19 -4.58
C THR A 80 4.99 8.52 -4.79
N ILE A 81 5.62 8.17 -3.68
CA ILE A 81 6.85 7.38 -3.66
C ILE A 81 6.55 6.09 -2.91
N THR A 82 6.71 4.97 -3.58
CA THR A 82 6.53 3.65 -2.98
C THR A 82 7.88 2.95 -2.86
N ALA A 83 8.33 2.68 -1.65
CA ALA A 83 9.54 1.90 -1.38
C ALA A 83 9.14 0.50 -0.95
N VAL A 84 9.46 -0.50 -1.76
CA VAL A 84 9.16 -1.91 -1.48
C VAL A 84 10.27 -2.49 -0.61
N GLN A 85 9.93 -2.97 0.56
CA GLN A 85 10.88 -3.60 1.48
C GLN A 85 10.84 -5.12 1.37
N GLU A 86 9.66 -5.69 1.17
CA GLU A 86 9.44 -7.13 1.10
C GLU A 86 8.25 -7.42 0.17
N GLY A 87 8.28 -8.52 -0.57
CA GLY A 87 7.22 -8.89 -1.49
C GLY A 87 7.25 -8.14 -2.81
N PHE A 88 6.09 -7.90 -3.38
CA PHE A 88 5.92 -7.29 -4.70
C PHE A 88 4.80 -6.26 -4.70
N VAL A 89 4.98 -5.23 -5.52
CA VAL A 89 3.93 -4.28 -5.90
C VAL A 89 3.84 -4.27 -7.41
N ASP A 90 2.67 -4.56 -7.93
CA ASP A 90 2.37 -4.44 -9.36
C ASP A 90 1.66 -3.11 -9.62
N HIS A 91 2.09 -2.41 -10.65
CA HIS A 91 1.53 -1.13 -11.09
C HIS A 91 1.17 -1.17 -12.57
N ALA A 92 0.06 -0.52 -12.92
CA ALA A 92 -0.29 -0.19 -14.29
C ALA A 92 -1.01 1.16 -14.31
N ASP A 93 -0.78 1.97 -15.33
CA ASP A 93 -1.35 3.30 -15.44
C ASP A 93 -1.96 3.62 -16.81
N SER A 94 -2.63 4.75 -16.92
CA SER A 94 -3.28 5.22 -18.15
C SER A 94 -2.30 5.62 -19.26
N MET A 95 -1.02 5.82 -18.93
CA MET A 95 0.06 6.09 -19.88
C MET A 95 0.62 4.80 -20.49
N ARG A 96 0.02 3.65 -20.19
CA ARG A 96 0.44 2.30 -20.60
C ARG A 96 1.78 1.87 -19.98
N ALA A 97 2.23 2.51 -18.93
CA ALA A 97 3.33 2.00 -18.14
C ALA A 97 2.81 0.92 -17.20
N ALA A 98 3.58 -0.14 -17.05
CA ALA A 98 3.30 -1.21 -16.10
C ALA A 98 4.63 -1.77 -15.60
N GLY A 99 4.65 -2.21 -14.35
CA GLY A 99 5.84 -2.78 -13.77
C GLY A 99 5.57 -3.57 -12.51
N ARG A 100 6.51 -4.43 -12.18
CA ARG A 100 6.57 -5.12 -10.89
C ARG A 100 7.78 -4.62 -10.13
N TYR A 101 7.55 -4.17 -8.93
CA TYR A 101 8.55 -3.67 -7.99
C TYR A 101 8.72 -4.68 -6.88
N SER A 102 9.95 -5.06 -6.59
CA SER A 102 10.29 -6.02 -5.53
C SER A 102 11.14 -5.37 -4.44
N ALA A 103 11.57 -6.16 -3.47
CA ALA A 103 12.38 -5.67 -2.36
C ALA A 103 13.62 -4.88 -2.84
N GLY A 104 13.74 -3.65 -2.36
CA GLY A 104 14.78 -2.70 -2.73
C GLY A 104 14.41 -1.75 -3.87
N ASP A 105 13.29 -2.00 -4.56
CA ASP A 105 12.83 -1.12 -5.62
C ASP A 105 12.00 0.05 -5.08
N THR A 106 12.05 1.16 -5.81
CA THR A 106 11.28 2.36 -5.52
C THR A 106 10.55 2.82 -6.76
N GLN A 107 9.28 3.09 -6.62
CA GLN A 107 8.45 3.71 -7.65
C GLN A 107 8.17 5.17 -7.28
N TRP A 108 8.26 6.05 -8.26
CA TRP A 108 7.88 7.46 -8.12
C TRP A 108 6.93 7.83 -9.26
N MET A 109 5.76 8.33 -8.92
CA MET A 109 4.74 8.74 -9.89
C MET A 109 3.86 9.89 -9.39
#